data_94d610f0a6f8b0833e00be4138ddaaa1
#
_entry.id   94d610f0a6f8b0833e00be4138ddaaa1
#
_cell.length_a   1.000
_cell.length_b   1.000
_cell.length_c   1.000
_cell.angle_alpha   90.00
_cell.angle_beta   90.00
_cell.angle_gamma   90.00
#
_symmetry.space_group_name_H-M   'P 1'
#
loop_
_entity.id
_entity.type
_entity.pdbx_description
1 polymer ?
#
loop_
_entity_poly.entity_id
_entity_poly.type
_entity_poly.pdbx_seq_one_letter_code
_entity_poly.pdbx_strand_id
1 'polypeptide(L)'
;LEARLKGSLTLIGEDQVLGGRSRDENRSFNMRLMRVSKSTAVAVALRHLGVDPIEATGVGMAQVVGPSTGLLTIDDVILSVDGVEVREAMDLVHAIGDRVPGEVVRLEVEPVRGGTSRVVQVTLGEREDDPTIGFLGVVPQTRWEDVDDLPVDVLVNTGRVGGNSAGLALTLSILDLVTPGELTGGLRVATTGTIDIGGNVGPIGGIIQKVAVAREAGIDLFLVPTTELADAREHAGDLPVEGVSTLDDALAALARHGGESRDLVLPNS
;
A
#
# COMPACT_ATOMS: atom_id res chain seq x y z
N LEU A 1 11.28 37.99 4.60
CA LEU A 1 11.77 38.71 5.78
C LEU A 1 11.28 38.06 7.09
N GLU A 2 10.03 37.59 7.18
CA GLU A 2 9.51 36.89 8.37
C GLU A 2 10.22 35.55 8.65
N ALA A 3 10.69 34.84 7.61
CA ALA A 3 11.40 33.57 7.75
C ALA A 3 12.73 33.70 8.52
N ARG A 4 13.35 34.87 8.49
CA ARG A 4 14.59 35.15 9.26
C ARG A 4 14.36 35.52 10.71
N LEU A 5 13.14 35.93 11.07
CA LEU A 5 12.83 36.44 12.41
C LEU A 5 12.34 35.34 13.36
N LYS A 6 11.79 34.23 12.85
CA LYS A 6 11.21 33.16 13.69
C LYS A 6 12.07 31.89 13.85
N GLY A 7 13.28 31.85 13.30
CA GLY A 7 14.25 30.73 13.47
C GLY A 7 13.79 29.33 12.98
N SER A 8 12.50 29.16 12.76
CA SER A 8 11.87 27.90 12.37
C SER A 8 11.51 27.82 10.86
N LEU A 9 11.71 28.91 10.11
CA LEU A 9 11.37 28.97 8.70
C LEU A 9 12.64 28.89 7.84
N THR A 10 12.65 27.99 6.88
CA THR A 10 13.72 27.85 5.88
C THR A 10 13.19 28.26 4.51
N LEU A 11 13.89 29.16 3.84
CA LEU A 11 13.60 29.52 2.46
C LEU A 11 14.20 28.44 1.55
N ILE A 12 13.36 27.73 0.84
CA ILE A 12 13.73 26.70 -0.13
C ILE A 12 13.45 27.27 -1.53
N GLY A 13 14.37 27.10 -2.47
CA GLY A 13 14.16 27.53 -3.85
C GLY A 13 12.98 26.80 -4.50
N GLU A 14 12.21 27.52 -5.31
CA GLU A 14 11.03 26.95 -6.00
C GLU A 14 11.40 25.71 -6.82
N ASP A 15 12.52 25.75 -7.54
CA ASP A 15 13.00 24.61 -8.35
C ASP A 15 13.28 23.36 -7.51
N GLN A 16 13.78 23.55 -6.29
CA GLN A 16 14.04 22.46 -5.36
C GLN A 16 12.73 21.81 -4.85
N VAL A 17 11.69 22.64 -4.64
CA VAL A 17 10.35 22.16 -4.23
C VAL A 17 9.62 21.46 -5.38
N LEU A 18 9.74 22.01 -6.57
CA LEU A 18 9.04 21.51 -7.77
C LEU A 18 9.76 20.33 -8.45
N GLY A 19 11.06 20.15 -8.20
CA GLY A 19 11.84 19.06 -8.80
C GLY A 19 11.78 19.08 -10.33
N GLY A 20 11.86 20.26 -10.94
CA GLY A 20 11.78 20.46 -12.39
C GLY A 20 10.37 20.40 -13.00
N ARG A 21 9.31 20.28 -12.16
CA ARG A 21 7.90 20.32 -12.62
C ARG A 21 7.36 21.74 -12.56
N SER A 22 6.36 22.03 -13.39
CA SER A 22 5.52 23.21 -13.20
C SER A 22 4.68 23.07 -11.92
N ARG A 23 4.14 24.19 -11.42
CA ARG A 23 3.26 24.18 -10.22
C ARG A 23 2.03 23.29 -10.40
N ASP A 24 1.43 23.27 -11.59
CA ASP A 24 0.25 22.46 -11.88
C ASP A 24 0.59 20.97 -11.99
N GLU A 25 1.71 20.62 -12.63
CA GLU A 25 2.22 19.26 -12.68
C GLU A 25 2.57 18.74 -11.28
N ASN A 26 3.24 19.56 -10.47
CA ASN A 26 3.59 19.19 -9.10
C ASN A 26 2.32 19.00 -8.23
N ARG A 27 1.32 19.87 -8.39
CA ARG A 27 0.03 19.72 -7.72
C ARG A 27 -0.66 18.43 -8.13
N SER A 28 -0.75 18.14 -9.43
CA SER A 28 -1.35 16.93 -9.98
C SER A 28 -0.61 15.68 -9.50
N PHE A 29 0.72 15.72 -9.44
CA PHE A 29 1.56 14.66 -8.91
C PHE A 29 1.27 14.41 -7.41
N ASN A 30 1.26 15.45 -6.58
CA ASN A 30 0.97 15.33 -5.15
C ASN A 30 -0.46 14.84 -4.87
N MET A 31 -1.44 15.22 -5.71
CA MET A 31 -2.80 14.70 -5.59
C MET A 31 -2.91 13.21 -5.97
N ARG A 32 -2.12 12.74 -6.94
CA ARG A 32 -2.02 11.30 -7.24
C ARG A 32 -1.39 10.53 -6.09
N LEU A 33 -0.28 11.04 -5.51
CA LEU A 33 0.35 10.44 -4.33
C LEU A 33 -0.63 10.32 -3.16
N MET A 34 -1.42 11.36 -2.90
CA MET A 34 -2.43 11.33 -1.84
C MET A 34 -3.53 10.30 -2.13
N ARG A 35 -3.94 10.12 -3.38
CA ARG A 35 -4.94 9.11 -3.74
C ARG A 35 -4.44 7.70 -3.40
N VAL A 36 -3.22 7.37 -3.82
CA VAL A 36 -2.58 6.09 -3.50
C VAL A 36 -2.43 5.93 -1.97
N SER A 37 -1.97 6.98 -1.29
CA SER A 37 -1.81 6.96 0.16
C SER A 37 -3.12 6.67 0.90
N LYS A 38 -4.24 7.22 0.42
CA LYS A 38 -5.57 6.96 1.01
C LYS A 38 -6.01 5.51 0.83
N SER A 39 -5.93 4.96 -0.39
CA SER A 39 -6.32 3.57 -0.63
C SER A 39 -5.41 2.60 0.13
N THR A 40 -4.10 2.85 0.16
CA THR A 40 -3.18 2.04 0.97
C THR A 40 -3.52 2.12 2.46
N ALA A 41 -3.81 3.31 3.00
CA ALA A 41 -4.15 3.47 4.42
C ALA A 41 -5.42 2.70 4.80
N VAL A 42 -6.45 2.73 3.95
CA VAL A 42 -7.69 1.95 4.14
C VAL A 42 -7.36 0.46 4.15
N ALA A 43 -6.62 -0.02 3.14
CA ALA A 43 -6.28 -1.44 3.03
C ALA A 43 -5.46 -1.92 4.23
N VAL A 44 -4.46 -1.16 4.67
CA VAL A 44 -3.62 -1.51 5.83
C VAL A 44 -4.44 -1.51 7.13
N ALA A 45 -5.30 -0.52 7.34
CA ALA A 45 -6.15 -0.47 8.52
C ALA A 45 -7.13 -1.66 8.58
N LEU A 46 -7.79 -1.98 7.48
CA LEU A 46 -8.73 -3.10 7.43
C LEU A 46 -8.02 -4.46 7.59
N ARG A 47 -6.88 -4.65 6.95
CA ARG A 47 -6.05 -5.87 7.14
C ARG A 47 -5.59 -6.05 8.58
N HIS A 48 -5.22 -4.98 9.25
CA HIS A 48 -4.86 -5.03 10.68
C HIS A 48 -6.04 -5.52 11.53
N LEU A 49 -7.28 -5.24 11.12
CA LEU A 49 -8.51 -5.71 11.76
C LEU A 49 -9.00 -7.08 11.23
N GLY A 50 -8.18 -7.79 10.46
CA GLY A 50 -8.50 -9.10 9.91
C GLY A 50 -9.44 -9.09 8.70
N VAL A 51 -9.68 -7.92 8.10
CA VAL A 51 -10.50 -7.76 6.89
C VAL A 51 -9.59 -7.42 5.71
N ASP A 52 -9.53 -8.29 4.71
CA ASP A 52 -8.78 -7.98 3.49
C ASP A 52 -9.72 -7.26 2.50
N PRO A 53 -9.48 -5.98 2.18
CA PRO A 53 -10.32 -5.22 1.27
C PRO A 53 -10.05 -5.52 -0.21
N ILE A 54 -9.04 -6.33 -0.50
CA ILE A 54 -8.71 -6.78 -1.85
C ILE A 54 -8.51 -8.28 -1.85
N GLU A 55 -8.93 -8.93 -2.90
CA GLU A 55 -8.73 -10.36 -3.08
C GLU A 55 -8.02 -10.67 -4.40
N ALA A 56 -7.27 -11.76 -4.40
CA ALA A 56 -6.66 -12.31 -5.60
C ALA A 56 -7.73 -13.11 -6.35
N THR A 57 -8.04 -12.68 -7.58
CA THR A 57 -9.16 -13.22 -8.37
C THR A 57 -8.74 -13.92 -9.65
N GLY A 58 -7.43 -14.11 -9.84
CA GLY A 58 -6.88 -14.81 -11.00
C GLY A 58 -5.52 -14.29 -11.42
N VAL A 59 -5.00 -14.84 -12.49
CA VAL A 59 -3.65 -14.56 -12.97
C VAL A 59 -3.69 -13.85 -14.33
N GLY A 60 -3.43 -12.55 -14.31
CA GLY A 60 -3.19 -11.76 -15.52
C GLY A 60 -1.80 -12.05 -16.11
N MET A 61 -1.54 -11.51 -17.27
CA MET A 61 -0.29 -11.75 -18.01
C MET A 61 0.35 -10.42 -18.44
N ALA A 62 1.57 -10.16 -17.96
CA ALA A 62 2.36 -9.03 -18.42
C ALA A 62 2.92 -9.25 -19.84
N GLN A 63 3.15 -10.50 -20.21
CA GLN A 63 3.65 -10.90 -21.52
C GLN A 63 3.16 -12.29 -21.88
N VAL A 64 2.93 -12.51 -23.18
CA VAL A 64 2.58 -13.81 -23.77
C VAL A 64 3.57 -14.11 -24.89
N VAL A 65 4.24 -15.26 -24.82
CA VAL A 65 5.25 -15.68 -25.78
C VAL A 65 5.17 -17.20 -26.06
N GLY A 66 5.91 -17.66 -27.03
CA GLY A 66 6.10 -19.11 -27.30
C GLY A 66 4.77 -19.87 -27.43
N PRO A 67 4.56 -20.93 -26.65
CA PRO A 67 3.42 -21.84 -26.78
C PRO A 67 2.05 -21.17 -26.66
N SER A 68 1.93 -20.12 -25.88
CA SER A 68 0.67 -19.39 -25.68
C SER A 68 0.38 -18.33 -26.73
N THR A 69 1.34 -18.05 -27.65
CA THR A 69 1.17 -17.05 -28.70
C THR A 69 -0.02 -17.39 -29.61
N GLY A 70 -0.94 -16.43 -29.78
CA GLY A 70 -2.15 -16.59 -30.59
C GLY A 70 -3.27 -17.39 -29.92
N LEU A 71 -3.02 -17.97 -28.73
CA LEU A 71 -4.03 -18.64 -27.91
C LEU A 71 -4.49 -17.76 -26.75
N LEU A 72 -3.54 -17.06 -26.13
CA LEU A 72 -3.73 -16.10 -25.04
C LEU A 72 -3.27 -14.72 -25.44
N THR A 73 -3.79 -13.71 -24.72
CA THR A 73 -3.41 -12.30 -24.86
C THR A 73 -3.18 -11.68 -23.48
N ILE A 74 -2.54 -10.53 -23.43
CA ILE A 74 -2.39 -9.77 -22.16
C ILE A 74 -3.72 -9.25 -21.58
N ASP A 75 -4.79 -9.29 -22.37
CA ASP A 75 -6.15 -8.94 -21.93
C ASP A 75 -6.92 -10.15 -21.35
N ASP A 76 -6.30 -11.32 -21.24
CA ASP A 76 -6.87 -12.50 -20.61
C ASP A 76 -6.38 -12.65 -19.17
N VAL A 77 -7.21 -13.25 -18.33
CA VAL A 77 -6.90 -13.64 -16.95
C VAL A 77 -7.14 -15.15 -16.83
N ILE A 78 -6.17 -15.87 -16.35
CA ILE A 78 -6.29 -17.32 -16.09
C ILE A 78 -6.94 -17.50 -14.72
N LEU A 79 -8.03 -18.27 -14.69
CA LEU A 79 -8.82 -18.59 -13.49
C LEU A 79 -8.53 -20.00 -12.96
N SER A 80 -8.24 -20.96 -13.85
CA SER A 80 -7.91 -22.31 -13.45
C SER A 80 -6.99 -23.01 -14.44
N VAL A 81 -6.26 -24.01 -13.95
CA VAL A 81 -5.42 -24.94 -14.73
C VAL A 81 -5.95 -26.34 -14.48
N ASP A 82 -6.40 -27.05 -15.52
CA ASP A 82 -7.01 -28.40 -15.45
C ASP A 82 -8.14 -28.52 -14.42
N GLY A 83 -8.89 -27.42 -14.19
CA GLY A 83 -9.98 -27.33 -13.24
C GLY A 83 -9.56 -27.04 -11.79
N VAL A 84 -8.26 -26.82 -11.54
CA VAL A 84 -7.76 -26.33 -10.25
C VAL A 84 -7.67 -24.82 -10.31
N GLU A 85 -8.34 -24.14 -9.40
CA GLU A 85 -8.36 -22.68 -9.31
C GLU A 85 -6.94 -22.13 -9.09
N VAL A 86 -6.61 -21.03 -9.79
CA VAL A 86 -5.38 -20.25 -9.58
C VAL A 86 -5.78 -18.80 -9.32
N ARG A 87 -5.45 -18.30 -8.15
CA ARG A 87 -5.77 -16.93 -7.73
C ARG A 87 -4.57 -16.01 -7.83
N GLU A 88 -3.39 -16.51 -7.51
CA GLU A 88 -2.15 -15.74 -7.50
C GLU A 88 -1.17 -16.23 -8.57
N ALA A 89 -0.26 -15.36 -8.96
CA ALA A 89 0.80 -15.69 -9.93
C ALA A 89 1.59 -16.94 -9.54
N MET A 90 1.83 -17.14 -8.24
CA MET A 90 2.55 -18.31 -7.73
C MET A 90 1.76 -19.61 -7.87
N ASP A 91 0.43 -19.57 -7.80
CA ASP A 91 -0.42 -20.75 -8.03
C ASP A 91 -0.22 -21.27 -9.45
N LEU A 92 -0.20 -20.35 -10.43
CA LEU A 92 0.09 -20.72 -11.83
C LEU A 92 1.50 -21.27 -11.99
N VAL A 93 2.49 -20.66 -11.35
CA VAL A 93 3.89 -21.15 -11.39
C VAL A 93 3.96 -22.57 -10.84
N HIS A 94 3.32 -22.87 -9.71
CA HIS A 94 3.26 -24.20 -9.13
C HIS A 94 2.49 -25.20 -10.03
N ALA A 95 1.35 -24.79 -10.57
CA ALA A 95 0.54 -25.64 -11.43
C ALA A 95 1.26 -26.08 -12.71
N ILE A 96 2.22 -25.28 -13.21
CA ILE A 96 3.00 -25.59 -14.40
C ILE A 96 4.38 -26.19 -14.05
N GLY A 97 4.93 -25.89 -12.87
CA GLY A 97 6.31 -26.19 -12.49
C GLY A 97 6.66 -27.70 -12.47
N ASP A 98 5.69 -28.57 -12.21
CA ASP A 98 5.86 -30.02 -12.18
C ASP A 98 5.50 -30.70 -13.52
N ARG A 99 5.13 -29.92 -14.55
CA ARG A 99 4.76 -30.45 -15.88
C ARG A 99 5.96 -30.59 -16.79
N VAL A 100 5.83 -31.49 -17.75
CA VAL A 100 6.88 -31.70 -18.76
C VAL A 100 6.49 -31.10 -20.12
N PRO A 101 7.46 -30.78 -21.00
CA PRO A 101 7.17 -30.33 -22.34
C PRO A 101 6.33 -31.33 -23.12
N GLY A 102 5.42 -30.82 -23.94
CA GLY A 102 4.47 -31.63 -24.72
C GLY A 102 3.17 -31.99 -23.99
N GLU A 103 3.09 -31.78 -22.67
CA GLU A 103 1.81 -31.93 -21.99
C GLU A 103 0.82 -30.84 -22.44
N VAL A 104 -0.46 -31.19 -22.51
CA VAL A 104 -1.54 -30.26 -22.83
C VAL A 104 -2.24 -29.86 -21.53
N VAL A 105 -2.20 -28.57 -21.22
CA VAL A 105 -2.94 -28.01 -20.09
C VAL A 105 -4.21 -27.30 -20.57
N ARG A 106 -5.27 -27.41 -19.79
CA ARG A 106 -6.54 -26.73 -20.03
C ARG A 106 -6.64 -25.53 -19.09
N LEU A 107 -6.69 -24.34 -19.67
CA LEU A 107 -6.81 -23.09 -18.95
C LEU A 107 -8.22 -22.56 -19.09
N GLU A 108 -8.88 -22.28 -18.00
CA GLU A 108 -10.07 -21.43 -18.02
C GLU A 108 -9.62 -19.99 -17.94
N VAL A 109 -10.03 -19.18 -18.88
CA VAL A 109 -9.62 -17.78 -18.97
C VAL A 109 -10.82 -16.87 -19.22
N GLU A 110 -10.77 -15.65 -18.69
CA GLU A 110 -11.75 -14.62 -18.97
C GLU A 110 -11.07 -13.31 -19.41
N PRO A 111 -11.78 -12.39 -20.08
CA PRO A 111 -11.24 -11.08 -20.39
C PRO A 111 -10.99 -10.27 -19.10
N VAL A 112 -9.85 -9.51 -19.06
CA VAL A 112 -9.48 -8.66 -17.90
C VAL A 112 -10.56 -7.64 -17.50
N ARG A 113 -11.43 -7.26 -18.43
CA ARG A 113 -12.55 -6.35 -18.18
C ARG A 113 -13.85 -7.06 -17.78
N GLY A 114 -13.76 -8.33 -17.43
CA GLY A 114 -14.91 -9.19 -17.20
C GLY A 114 -15.56 -9.66 -18.49
N GLY A 115 -16.33 -10.74 -18.40
CA GLY A 115 -17.03 -11.32 -19.53
C GLY A 115 -17.19 -12.84 -19.38
N THR A 116 -17.55 -13.50 -20.48
CA THR A 116 -17.71 -14.95 -20.45
C THR A 116 -16.35 -15.65 -20.50
N SER A 117 -16.12 -16.54 -19.56
CA SER A 117 -14.92 -17.39 -19.54
C SER A 117 -14.93 -18.37 -20.74
N ARG A 118 -13.74 -18.73 -21.17
CA ARG A 118 -13.51 -19.74 -22.22
C ARG A 118 -12.40 -20.67 -21.81
N VAL A 119 -12.41 -21.88 -22.38
CA VAL A 119 -11.36 -22.86 -22.16
C VAL A 119 -10.38 -22.80 -23.32
N VAL A 120 -9.09 -22.64 -22.98
CA VAL A 120 -7.96 -22.67 -23.92
C VAL A 120 -7.10 -23.88 -23.61
N GLN A 121 -6.69 -24.62 -24.62
CA GLN A 121 -5.74 -25.69 -24.48
C GLN A 121 -4.37 -25.24 -25.00
N VAL A 122 -3.36 -25.38 -24.17
CA VAL A 122 -1.98 -25.03 -24.53
C VAL A 122 -1.10 -26.26 -24.39
N THR A 123 -0.37 -26.60 -25.43
CA THR A 123 0.70 -27.60 -25.36
C THR A 123 1.96 -26.93 -24.82
N LEU A 124 2.46 -27.37 -23.67
CA LEU A 124 3.65 -26.81 -23.05
C LEU A 124 4.89 -26.98 -23.91
N GLY A 125 5.67 -25.92 -24.03
CA GLY A 125 6.99 -25.95 -24.64
C GLY A 125 8.09 -26.31 -23.63
N GLU A 126 9.34 -26.21 -24.08
CA GLU A 126 10.52 -26.36 -23.24
C GLU A 126 10.93 -25.02 -22.61
N ARG A 127 11.34 -25.05 -21.36
CA ARG A 127 11.97 -23.87 -20.72
C ARG A 127 13.41 -23.73 -21.24
N GLU A 128 13.84 -22.51 -21.48
CA GLU A 128 15.18 -22.22 -22.00
C GLU A 128 16.28 -22.60 -21.01
N ASP A 129 16.05 -22.39 -19.71
CA ASP A 129 16.99 -22.67 -18.63
C ASP A 129 16.97 -24.13 -18.15
N ASP A 130 15.84 -24.84 -18.34
CA ASP A 130 15.68 -26.27 -18.03
C ASP A 130 14.70 -26.94 -19.03
N PRO A 131 15.18 -27.59 -20.08
CA PRO A 131 14.33 -28.22 -21.08
C PRO A 131 13.46 -29.38 -20.56
N THR A 132 13.64 -29.84 -19.32
CA THR A 132 12.83 -30.90 -18.71
C THR A 132 11.54 -30.38 -18.11
N ILE A 133 11.44 -29.08 -17.90
CA ILE A 133 10.29 -28.41 -17.30
C ILE A 133 9.39 -27.80 -18.38
N GLY A 134 8.08 -27.99 -18.22
CA GLY A 134 7.08 -27.43 -19.12
C GLY A 134 7.05 -25.89 -19.06
N PHE A 135 6.92 -25.29 -20.23
CA PHE A 135 6.86 -23.84 -20.40
C PHE A 135 5.53 -23.41 -20.99
N LEU A 136 4.75 -22.63 -20.24
CA LEU A 136 3.47 -22.09 -20.69
C LEU A 136 3.65 -20.89 -21.64
N GLY A 137 4.69 -20.11 -21.44
CA GLY A 137 4.95 -18.93 -22.27
C GLY A 137 4.21 -17.67 -21.84
N VAL A 138 4.01 -17.48 -20.54
CA VAL A 138 3.44 -16.27 -19.97
C VAL A 138 4.30 -15.70 -18.84
N VAL A 139 4.27 -14.38 -18.65
CA VAL A 139 4.80 -13.72 -17.46
C VAL A 139 3.59 -13.42 -16.56
N PRO A 140 3.39 -14.23 -15.48
CA PRO A 140 2.19 -14.12 -14.67
C PRO A 140 2.21 -12.91 -13.75
N GLN A 141 1.04 -12.33 -13.53
CA GLN A 141 0.78 -11.27 -12.55
C GLN A 141 -0.52 -11.58 -11.82
N THR A 142 -0.55 -11.46 -10.49
CA THR A 142 -1.78 -11.59 -9.71
C THR A 142 -2.73 -10.45 -10.07
N ARG A 143 -3.99 -10.78 -10.41
CA ARG A 143 -5.07 -9.82 -10.51
C ARG A 143 -5.65 -9.62 -9.11
N TRP A 144 -5.66 -8.37 -8.67
CA TRP A 144 -6.29 -7.96 -7.42
C TRP A 144 -7.57 -7.21 -7.73
N GLU A 145 -8.64 -7.55 -7.05
CA GLU A 145 -9.93 -6.85 -7.13
C GLU A 145 -10.36 -6.38 -5.73
N ASP A 146 -11.10 -5.28 -5.70
CA ASP A 146 -11.68 -4.79 -4.46
C ASP A 146 -12.78 -5.77 -4.02
N VAL A 147 -12.81 -6.08 -2.72
CA VAL A 147 -13.87 -6.91 -2.13
C VAL A 147 -15.12 -6.06 -1.99
N ASP A 148 -16.21 -6.49 -2.58
CA ASP A 148 -17.53 -5.93 -2.34
C ASP A 148 -18.03 -6.31 -0.91
N ASP A 149 -18.97 -5.54 -0.36
CA ASP A 149 -19.59 -5.80 0.94
C ASP A 149 -18.60 -5.84 2.15
N LEU A 150 -17.65 -4.90 2.18
CA LEU A 150 -16.82 -4.71 3.37
C LEU A 150 -17.68 -4.38 4.60
N PRO A 151 -17.28 -4.82 5.81
CA PRO A 151 -18.04 -4.59 7.04
C PRO A 151 -18.11 -3.12 7.43
N VAL A 152 -17.27 -2.28 6.83
CA VAL A 152 -17.24 -0.83 7.02
C VAL A 152 -16.99 -0.11 5.70
N ASP A 153 -17.70 0.99 5.46
CA ASP A 153 -17.45 1.90 4.34
C ASP A 153 -16.59 3.07 4.82
N VAL A 154 -15.37 3.15 4.31
CA VAL A 154 -14.39 4.16 4.73
C VAL A 154 -14.17 5.19 3.63
N LEU A 155 -14.73 6.38 3.82
CA LEU A 155 -14.50 7.52 2.94
C LEU A 155 -13.48 8.51 3.54
N VAL A 156 -12.30 8.58 2.95
CA VAL A 156 -11.23 9.50 3.37
C VAL A 156 -11.25 10.78 2.53
N ASN A 157 -11.63 11.90 3.15
CA ASN A 157 -11.61 13.21 2.52
C ASN A 157 -10.48 14.08 3.08
N THR A 158 -9.43 14.30 2.30
CA THR A 158 -8.26 15.12 2.66
C THR A 158 -8.32 16.52 2.06
N GLY A 159 -9.43 16.90 1.41
CA GLY A 159 -9.59 18.20 0.79
C GLY A 159 -8.49 18.49 -0.25
N ARG A 160 -7.68 19.52 0.00
CA ARG A 160 -6.60 19.97 -0.89
C ARG A 160 -5.20 19.50 -0.45
N VAL A 161 -5.11 18.67 0.59
CA VAL A 161 -3.85 18.09 1.06
C VAL A 161 -3.34 17.09 0.03
N GLY A 162 -2.07 17.20 -0.32
CA GLY A 162 -1.40 16.32 -1.31
C GLY A 162 -0.14 15.68 -0.70
N GLY A 163 0.44 14.75 -1.45
CA GLY A 163 1.61 13.99 -1.03
C GLY A 163 1.25 12.67 -0.34
N ASN A 164 2.25 11.85 -0.03
CA ASN A 164 2.07 10.52 0.56
C ASN A 164 2.49 10.43 2.04
N SER A 165 2.99 11.52 2.62
CA SER A 165 3.52 11.52 4.01
C SER A 165 2.43 11.46 5.09
N ALA A 166 1.16 11.43 4.71
CA ALA A 166 0.02 11.27 5.61
C ALA A 166 -0.43 9.80 5.77
N GLY A 167 0.22 8.85 5.11
CA GLY A 167 -0.21 7.45 5.10
C GLY A 167 -0.42 6.87 6.49
N LEU A 168 0.60 6.96 7.35
CA LEU A 168 0.49 6.50 8.74
C LEU A 168 -0.62 7.22 9.51
N ALA A 169 -0.74 8.56 9.35
CA ALA A 169 -1.77 9.34 10.01
C ALA A 169 -3.18 8.88 9.62
N LEU A 170 -3.39 8.65 8.32
CA LEU A 170 -4.67 8.16 7.80
C LEU A 170 -4.99 6.76 8.32
N THR A 171 -4.01 5.86 8.34
CA THR A 171 -4.19 4.49 8.85
C THR A 171 -4.61 4.50 10.33
N LEU A 172 -3.89 5.24 11.16
CA LEU A 172 -4.23 5.36 12.59
C LEU A 172 -5.59 6.04 12.79
N SER A 173 -5.92 7.07 12.01
CA SER A 173 -7.23 7.73 12.10
C SER A 173 -8.38 6.82 11.67
N ILE A 174 -8.18 5.94 10.69
CA ILE A 174 -9.17 4.94 10.30
C ILE A 174 -9.37 3.95 11.43
N LEU A 175 -8.30 3.39 11.99
CA LEU A 175 -8.38 2.48 13.12
C LEU A 175 -9.14 3.11 14.30
N ASP A 176 -8.80 4.34 14.68
CA ASP A 176 -9.46 5.07 15.76
C ASP A 176 -10.97 5.27 15.52
N LEU A 177 -11.36 5.51 14.26
CA LEU A 177 -12.78 5.73 13.90
C LEU A 177 -13.60 4.45 13.81
N VAL A 178 -12.99 3.31 13.40
CA VAL A 178 -13.74 2.07 13.15
C VAL A 178 -13.66 1.07 14.30
N THR A 179 -12.82 1.31 15.29
CA THR A 179 -12.71 0.46 16.49
C THR A 179 -13.22 1.20 17.73
N PRO A 180 -13.78 0.48 18.71
CA PRO A 180 -14.15 1.09 19.97
C PRO A 180 -12.93 1.50 20.79
N GLY A 181 -13.08 2.49 21.64
CA GLY A 181 -12.03 2.98 22.55
C GLY A 181 -11.33 4.25 22.05
N GLU A 182 -10.31 4.63 22.80
CA GLU A 182 -9.52 5.84 22.55
C GLU A 182 -8.10 5.46 22.13
N LEU A 183 -7.86 5.35 20.83
CA LEU A 183 -6.57 4.88 20.27
C LEU A 183 -5.38 5.68 20.82
N THR A 184 -5.58 6.97 21.07
CA THR A 184 -4.54 7.87 21.59
C THR A 184 -4.53 8.04 23.10
N GLY A 185 -5.52 7.47 23.81
CA GLY A 185 -5.68 7.67 25.26
C GLY A 185 -5.99 9.11 25.64
N GLY A 186 -6.63 9.87 24.73
CA GLY A 186 -6.94 11.27 24.91
C GLY A 186 -5.78 12.23 24.65
N LEU A 187 -4.61 11.75 24.23
CA LEU A 187 -3.49 12.59 23.85
C LEU A 187 -3.71 13.24 22.47
N ARG A 188 -3.18 14.43 22.32
CA ARG A 188 -3.05 15.09 21.02
C ARG A 188 -1.83 14.55 20.29
N VAL A 189 -2.03 13.55 19.48
CA VAL A 189 -0.97 12.87 18.75
C VAL A 189 -0.84 13.46 17.34
N ALA A 190 0.37 13.86 16.96
CA ALA A 190 0.73 14.07 15.57
C ALA A 190 1.49 12.85 15.05
N THR A 191 1.33 12.57 13.76
CA THR A 191 2.13 11.54 13.11
C THR A 191 2.43 11.92 11.67
N THR A 192 3.54 11.43 11.16
CA THR A 192 3.93 11.52 9.76
C THR A 192 4.65 10.25 9.34
N GLY A 193 4.50 9.88 8.08
CA GLY A 193 5.11 8.69 7.49
C GLY A 193 4.35 8.30 6.24
N THR A 194 5.04 7.81 5.22
CA THR A 194 4.39 6.99 4.21
C THR A 194 4.03 5.65 4.82
N ILE A 195 3.07 4.95 4.24
CA ILE A 195 2.79 3.56 4.62
C ILE A 195 2.68 2.73 3.35
N ASP A 196 3.26 1.54 3.35
CA ASP A 196 3.10 0.57 2.27
C ASP A 196 2.02 -0.47 2.63
N ILE A 197 1.66 -1.34 1.69
CA ILE A 197 0.62 -2.34 1.86
C ILE A 197 0.96 -3.41 2.92
N GLY A 198 2.23 -3.58 3.26
CA GLY A 198 2.73 -4.44 4.33
C GLY A 198 2.71 -3.77 5.70
N GLY A 199 2.24 -2.51 5.81
CA GLY A 199 2.23 -1.75 7.06
C GLY A 199 3.59 -1.14 7.44
N ASN A 200 4.59 -1.14 6.54
CA ASN A 200 5.87 -0.50 6.82
C ASN A 200 5.77 1.01 6.69
N VAL A 201 6.34 1.72 7.64
CA VAL A 201 6.39 3.18 7.68
C VAL A 201 7.66 3.65 6.98
N GLY A 202 7.49 4.43 5.93
CA GLY A 202 8.59 4.93 5.12
C GLY A 202 8.86 6.41 5.28
N PRO A 203 9.97 6.87 4.69
CA PRO A 203 10.53 8.20 4.87
C PRO A 203 9.64 9.31 4.31
N ILE A 204 9.90 10.52 4.81
CA ILE A 204 9.17 11.74 4.41
C ILE A 204 10.13 12.91 4.19
N GLY A 205 9.65 13.97 3.57
CA GLY A 205 10.37 15.24 3.50
C GLY A 205 9.91 16.25 4.55
N GLY A 206 10.80 17.16 4.92
CA GLY A 206 10.48 18.34 5.73
C GLY A 206 10.21 18.02 7.21
N ILE A 207 10.97 17.10 7.81
CA ILE A 207 10.77 16.72 9.21
C ILE A 207 10.95 17.92 10.16
N ILE A 208 11.94 18.77 9.94
CA ILE A 208 12.20 19.94 10.80
C ILE A 208 10.98 20.88 10.84
N GLN A 209 10.37 21.14 9.67
CA GLN A 209 9.19 22.00 9.58
C GLN A 209 7.98 21.34 10.25
N LYS A 210 7.82 20.04 10.13
CA LYS A 210 6.73 19.29 10.78
C LYS A 210 6.86 19.28 12.30
N VAL A 211 8.07 19.12 12.82
CA VAL A 211 8.37 19.24 14.25
C VAL A 211 8.01 20.64 14.75
N ALA A 212 8.41 21.69 14.03
CA ALA A 212 8.08 23.07 14.42
C ALA A 212 6.56 23.29 14.50
N VAL A 213 5.79 22.82 13.52
CA VAL A 213 4.32 22.90 13.51
C VAL A 213 3.71 22.09 14.65
N ALA A 214 4.20 20.87 14.92
CA ALA A 214 3.70 20.02 16.01
C ALA A 214 3.91 20.71 17.38
N ARG A 215 5.07 21.31 17.60
CA ARG A 215 5.35 22.09 18.82
C ARG A 215 4.41 23.30 18.97
N GLU A 216 4.26 24.10 17.91
CA GLU A 216 3.36 25.26 17.92
C GLU A 216 1.89 24.85 18.16
N ALA A 217 1.49 23.68 17.69
CA ALA A 217 0.17 23.13 17.91
C ALA A 217 -0.03 22.54 19.31
N GLY A 218 1.03 22.45 20.13
CA GLY A 218 0.95 21.88 21.50
C GLY A 218 0.59 20.39 21.48
N ILE A 219 1.24 19.62 20.59
CA ILE A 219 1.08 18.17 20.48
C ILE A 219 1.75 17.49 21.68
N ASP A 220 1.12 16.44 22.21
CA ASP A 220 1.62 15.70 23.37
C ASP A 220 2.60 14.57 22.97
N LEU A 221 2.47 14.02 21.76
CA LEU A 221 3.32 12.98 21.20
C LEU A 221 3.43 13.13 19.68
N PHE A 222 4.64 13.01 19.14
CA PHE A 222 4.85 13.02 17.70
C PHE A 222 5.51 11.70 17.24
N LEU A 223 4.80 10.94 16.42
CA LEU A 223 5.30 9.71 15.79
C LEU A 223 5.92 10.05 14.43
N VAL A 224 7.14 9.63 14.20
CA VAL A 224 7.91 9.89 12.97
C VAL A 224 8.56 8.61 12.46
N PRO A 225 8.86 8.49 11.16
CA PRO A 225 9.64 7.36 10.68
C PRO A 225 10.99 7.28 11.41
N THR A 226 11.44 6.09 11.71
CA THR A 226 12.73 5.87 12.43
C THR A 226 13.91 6.52 11.72
N THR A 227 13.85 6.63 10.39
CA THR A 227 14.89 7.27 9.56
C THR A 227 15.04 8.75 9.84
N GLU A 228 13.97 9.46 10.24
CA GLU A 228 13.96 10.89 10.56
C GLU A 228 14.02 11.19 12.06
N LEU A 229 14.08 10.14 12.92
CA LEU A 229 13.99 10.30 14.37
C LEU A 229 15.11 11.18 14.95
N ALA A 230 16.32 11.05 14.44
CA ALA A 230 17.46 11.82 14.92
C ALA A 230 17.26 13.33 14.67
N ASP A 231 16.92 13.69 13.43
CA ASP A 231 16.66 15.08 13.04
C ASP A 231 15.42 15.65 13.75
N ALA A 232 14.39 14.82 13.93
CA ALA A 232 13.19 15.21 14.64
C ALA A 232 13.51 15.55 16.10
N ARG A 233 14.26 14.72 16.80
CA ARG A 233 14.64 14.93 18.22
C ARG A 233 15.54 16.14 18.41
N GLU A 234 16.47 16.40 17.50
CA GLU A 234 17.31 17.58 17.56
C GLU A 234 16.51 18.89 17.59
N HIS A 235 15.34 18.92 16.93
CA HIS A 235 14.50 20.11 16.81
C HIS A 235 13.23 20.08 17.70
N ALA A 236 12.97 18.98 18.39
CA ALA A 236 11.73 18.75 19.14
C ALA A 236 11.62 19.60 20.41
N GLY A 237 12.75 20.01 21.02
CA GLY A 237 12.69 20.63 22.35
C GLY A 237 12.09 19.65 23.37
N ASP A 238 11.02 20.10 24.06
CA ASP A 238 10.32 19.28 25.06
C ASP A 238 9.21 18.40 24.46
N LEU A 239 8.95 18.44 23.15
CA LEU A 239 7.97 17.59 22.49
C LEU A 239 8.45 16.13 22.46
N PRO A 240 7.73 15.18 23.08
CA PRO A 240 8.03 13.77 22.97
C PRO A 240 7.97 13.29 21.51
N VAL A 241 9.05 12.66 21.02
CA VAL A 241 9.13 12.12 19.66
C VAL A 241 9.56 10.67 19.71
N GLU A 242 8.75 9.80 19.11
CA GLU A 242 9.06 8.37 18.95
C GLU A 242 9.21 8.00 17.47
N GLY A 243 10.22 7.16 17.20
CA GLY A 243 10.46 6.59 15.87
C GLY A 243 9.69 5.30 15.70
N VAL A 244 9.04 5.16 14.54
CA VAL A 244 8.27 3.98 14.17
C VAL A 244 8.68 3.50 12.79
N SER A 245 8.79 2.18 12.60
CA SER A 245 9.13 1.53 11.34
C SER A 245 7.95 0.77 10.74
N THR A 246 6.95 0.47 11.55
CA THR A 246 5.75 -0.27 11.15
C THR A 246 4.50 0.32 11.82
N LEU A 247 3.32 -0.08 11.34
CA LEU A 247 2.05 0.21 12.00
C LEU A 247 2.04 -0.34 13.44
N ASP A 248 2.55 -1.57 13.64
CA ASP A 248 2.61 -2.19 14.96
C ASP A 248 3.50 -1.40 15.93
N ASP A 249 4.62 -0.84 15.46
CA ASP A 249 5.45 0.06 16.27
C ASP A 249 4.66 1.29 16.70
N ALA A 250 3.86 1.87 15.78
CA ALA A 250 3.05 3.05 16.08
C ALA A 250 1.96 2.74 17.11
N LEU A 251 1.26 1.63 16.97
CA LEU A 251 0.26 1.16 17.93
C LEU A 251 0.89 0.85 19.29
N ALA A 252 2.05 0.20 19.31
CA ALA A 252 2.80 -0.06 20.53
C ALA A 252 3.27 1.25 21.21
N ALA A 253 3.66 2.26 20.44
CA ALA A 253 3.98 3.59 20.95
C ALA A 253 2.77 4.24 21.62
N LEU A 254 1.62 4.25 20.96
CA LEU A 254 0.37 4.77 21.53
C LEU A 254 0.00 4.05 22.82
N ALA A 255 0.09 2.71 22.85
CA ALA A 255 -0.19 1.93 24.06
C ALA A 255 0.73 2.28 25.24
N ARG A 256 2.02 2.58 24.97
CA ARG A 256 2.96 3.03 26.03
C ARG A 256 2.55 4.38 26.64
N HIS A 257 1.90 5.20 25.86
CA HIS A 257 1.42 6.52 26.28
C HIS A 257 -0.04 6.52 26.76
N GLY A 258 -0.63 5.34 27.01
CA GLY A 258 -1.96 5.20 27.60
C GLY A 258 -3.09 5.03 26.59
N GLY A 259 -2.78 4.87 25.31
CA GLY A 259 -3.77 4.58 24.26
C GLY A 259 -4.33 3.17 24.31
N GLU A 260 -5.58 3.00 23.95
CA GLU A 260 -6.25 1.71 23.79
C GLU A 260 -6.00 1.16 22.37
N SER A 261 -4.72 0.93 22.05
CA SER A 261 -4.23 0.55 20.72
C SER A 261 -3.81 -0.92 20.62
N ARG A 262 -4.22 -1.75 21.58
CA ARG A 262 -4.03 -3.19 21.57
C ARG A 262 -5.35 -3.91 21.35
N ASP A 263 -5.29 -5.06 20.69
CA ASP A 263 -6.46 -5.92 20.47
C ASP A 263 -7.63 -5.19 19.78
N LEU A 264 -7.30 -4.37 18.79
CA LEU A 264 -8.28 -3.62 18.01
C LEU A 264 -9.18 -4.60 17.24
N VAL A 265 -10.49 -4.42 17.36
CA VAL A 265 -11.50 -5.25 16.68
C VAL A 265 -12.60 -4.37 16.12
N LEU A 266 -13.23 -4.79 15.03
CA LEU A 266 -14.42 -4.13 14.53
C LEU A 266 -15.59 -4.35 15.48
N PRO A 267 -16.45 -3.35 15.69
CA PRO A 267 -17.69 -3.54 16.43
C PRO A 267 -18.57 -4.55 15.67
N ASN A 268 -18.93 -5.65 16.33
CA ASN A 268 -19.73 -6.77 15.82
C ASN A 268 -19.01 -7.80 14.93
N SER A 269 -17.70 -7.90 15.01
CA SER A 269 -16.95 -9.03 14.42
C SER A 269 -16.98 -10.26 15.33
#